data_04f9ca7f2bf39deadff41734b25284e9
#
_entry.id   04f9ca7f2bf39deadff41734b25284e9
#
_cell.length_a   1.000
_cell.length_b   1.000
_cell.length_c   1.000
_cell.angle_alpha   90.00
_cell.angle_beta   90.00
_cell.angle_gamma   90.00
#
_symmetry.space_group_name_H-M   'P 1'
#
loop_
_entity.id
_entity.type
_entity.pdbx_description
1 polymer ?
#
loop_
_entity_poly.entity_id
_entity_poly.type
_entity_poly.pdbx_seq_one_letter_code
_entity_poly.pdbx_strand_id
1 'polypeptide(L)'
;MIEKIQHATASSPEGAKGLVKGVLACAFQNMAFMLPTCLLYFLVKDLLNGTTSGKAVFYLLGCIVCFGLILLTTWFQYNGTYFTTYKESGIRRLALAERLRKLPLSFFGKRDLADLTSTIMSDCEVLEKTCSHFIPGLFGSLISTVIIALSLFAFDWRMALAALWVIPVSIAIVLGSYRVQDRIQ
;
A
#
# COMPACT_ATOMS: atom_id res chain seq x y z
N MET A 1 -12.19 -4.11 -15.66
CA MET A 1 -11.42 -3.49 -14.54
C MET A 1 -9.92 -3.52 -14.83
N ILE A 2 -9.34 -4.67 -15.18
CA ILE A 2 -7.90 -4.83 -15.50
C ILE A 2 -7.48 -3.94 -16.68
N GLU A 3 -8.28 -3.85 -17.76
CA GLU A 3 -8.00 -3.00 -18.93
C GLU A 3 -7.94 -1.50 -18.58
N LYS A 4 -8.80 -1.02 -17.67
CA LYS A 4 -8.74 0.38 -17.21
C LYS A 4 -7.47 0.66 -16.39
N ILE A 5 -7.02 -0.31 -15.61
CA ILE A 5 -5.77 -0.21 -14.85
C ILE A 5 -4.57 -0.23 -15.79
N GLN A 6 -4.60 -1.06 -16.84
CA GLN A 6 -3.55 -1.10 -17.87
C GLN A 6 -3.39 0.25 -18.60
N HIS A 7 -4.51 0.89 -18.98
CA HIS A 7 -4.47 2.21 -19.61
C HIS A 7 -3.97 3.31 -18.67
N ALA A 8 -4.35 3.25 -17.38
CA ALA A 8 -3.96 4.26 -16.40
C ALA A 8 -2.50 4.15 -15.95
N THR A 9 -1.95 2.92 -15.90
CA THR A 9 -0.58 2.68 -15.40
C THR A 9 0.42 2.38 -16.51
N ALA A 10 -0.01 2.36 -17.78
CA ALA A 10 0.80 1.94 -18.92
C ALA A 10 1.56 0.61 -18.67
N SER A 11 0.95 -0.29 -17.91
CA SER A 11 1.53 -1.58 -17.48
C SER A 11 1.21 -2.69 -18.47
N SER A 12 2.07 -3.71 -18.48
CA SER A 12 1.76 -4.98 -19.15
C SER A 12 0.57 -5.70 -18.47
N PRO A 13 -0.10 -6.65 -19.16
CA PRO A 13 -1.18 -7.45 -18.56
C PRO A 13 -0.72 -8.21 -17.30
N GLU A 14 0.54 -8.59 -17.24
CA GLU A 14 1.15 -9.24 -16.07
C GLU A 14 1.36 -8.25 -14.92
N GLY A 15 1.81 -7.03 -15.23
CA GLY A 15 1.98 -5.94 -14.26
C GLY A 15 0.66 -5.52 -13.62
N ALA A 16 -0.42 -5.43 -14.39
CA ALA A 16 -1.75 -5.11 -13.87
C ALA A 16 -2.29 -6.21 -12.92
N LYS A 17 -2.07 -7.49 -13.25
CA LYS A 17 -2.40 -8.61 -12.33
C LYS A 17 -1.55 -8.57 -11.06
N GLY A 18 -0.28 -8.20 -11.18
CA GLY A 18 0.62 -8.02 -10.05
C GLY A 18 0.16 -6.91 -9.11
N LEU A 19 -0.28 -5.76 -9.64
CA LEU A 19 -0.85 -4.67 -8.85
C LEU A 19 -2.09 -5.11 -8.06
N VAL A 20 -3.02 -5.84 -8.68
CA VAL A 20 -4.21 -6.36 -7.99
C VAL A 20 -3.82 -7.32 -6.87
N LYS A 21 -2.86 -8.23 -7.11
CA LYS A 21 -2.34 -9.12 -6.06
C LYS A 21 -1.68 -8.33 -4.93
N GLY A 22 -0.91 -7.29 -5.26
CA GLY A 22 -0.29 -6.39 -4.29
C GLY A 22 -1.32 -5.67 -3.41
N VAL A 23 -2.40 -5.15 -4.00
CA VAL A 23 -3.51 -4.51 -3.27
C VAL A 23 -4.18 -5.49 -2.31
N LEU A 24 -4.48 -6.70 -2.76
CA LEU A 24 -5.07 -7.72 -1.90
C LEU A 24 -4.12 -8.14 -0.78
N ALA A 25 -2.84 -8.32 -1.08
CA ALA A 25 -1.84 -8.66 -0.07
C ALA A 25 -1.69 -7.56 0.99
N CYS A 26 -1.72 -6.27 0.59
CA CYS A 26 -1.73 -5.13 1.51
C CYS A 26 -3.00 -5.13 2.39
N ALA A 27 -4.16 -5.42 1.84
CA ALA A 27 -5.39 -5.51 2.61
C ALA A 27 -5.34 -6.65 3.64
N PHE A 28 -4.84 -7.83 3.26
CA PHE A 28 -4.63 -8.95 4.18
C PHE A 28 -3.62 -8.62 5.28
N GLN A 29 -2.53 -7.96 4.95
CA GLN A 29 -1.54 -7.52 5.93
C GLN A 29 -2.14 -6.55 6.94
N ASN A 30 -2.93 -5.56 6.50
CA ASN A 30 -3.62 -4.62 7.39
C ASN A 30 -4.59 -5.34 8.34
N MET A 31 -5.27 -6.38 7.87
CA MET A 31 -6.12 -7.20 8.74
C MET A 31 -5.30 -8.03 9.73
N ALA A 32 -4.14 -8.55 9.33
CA ALA A 32 -3.26 -9.28 10.24
C ALA A 32 -2.74 -8.40 11.39
N PHE A 33 -2.49 -7.11 11.14
CA PHE A 33 -2.12 -6.15 12.18
C PHE A 33 -3.22 -5.90 13.24
N MET A 34 -4.47 -6.27 12.98
CA MET A 34 -5.55 -6.21 13.96
C MET A 34 -5.52 -7.37 14.97
N LEU A 35 -4.87 -8.49 14.65
CA LEU A 35 -4.83 -9.67 15.53
C LEU A 35 -4.19 -9.39 16.90
N PRO A 36 -3.02 -8.70 17.00
CA PRO A 36 -2.45 -8.35 18.31
C PRO A 36 -3.37 -7.46 19.14
N THR A 37 -4.14 -6.57 18.52
CA THR A 37 -5.10 -5.70 19.21
C THR A 37 -6.25 -6.51 19.81
N CYS A 38 -6.76 -7.50 19.09
CA CYS A 38 -7.75 -8.43 19.62
C CYS A 38 -7.20 -9.25 20.79
N LEU A 39 -5.96 -9.72 20.68
CA LEU A 39 -5.31 -10.46 21.79
C LEU A 39 -5.13 -9.58 23.01
N LEU A 40 -4.74 -8.32 22.83
CA LEU A 40 -4.62 -7.33 23.90
C LEU A 40 -5.95 -7.08 24.60
N TYR A 41 -7.05 -6.98 23.84
CA TYR A 41 -8.39 -6.83 24.41
C TYR A 41 -8.75 -7.99 25.35
N PHE A 42 -8.52 -9.23 24.92
CA PHE A 42 -8.77 -10.41 25.76
C PHE A 42 -7.85 -10.44 27.00
N LEU A 43 -6.59 -10.07 26.86
CA LEU A 43 -5.65 -9.97 27.96
C LEU A 43 -6.14 -8.97 29.02
N VAL A 44 -6.52 -7.76 28.61
CA VAL A 44 -7.00 -6.70 29.51
C VAL A 44 -8.30 -7.14 30.21
N LYS A 45 -9.21 -7.78 29.49
CA LYS A 45 -10.46 -8.33 30.04
C LYS A 45 -10.21 -9.39 31.12
N ASP A 46 -9.30 -10.31 30.86
CA ASP A 46 -8.94 -11.36 31.83
C ASP A 46 -8.18 -10.77 33.05
N LEU A 47 -7.39 -9.73 32.84
CA LEU A 47 -6.68 -9.01 33.92
C LEU A 47 -7.68 -8.34 34.85
N LEU A 48 -8.67 -7.64 34.31
CA LEU A 48 -9.73 -6.98 35.09
C LEU A 48 -10.60 -7.98 35.86
N ASN A 49 -10.80 -9.18 35.33
CA ASN A 49 -11.54 -10.25 35.97
C ASN A 49 -10.70 -11.06 36.99
N GLY A 50 -9.41 -10.74 37.16
CA GLY A 50 -8.55 -11.46 38.09
C GLY A 50 -8.19 -12.90 37.72
N THR A 51 -8.50 -13.34 36.49
CA THR A 51 -8.35 -14.72 36.03
C THR A 51 -7.03 -15.00 35.31
N THR A 52 -6.06 -14.10 35.41
CA THR A 52 -4.80 -14.14 34.63
C THR A 52 -3.81 -15.20 35.12
N SER A 53 -3.96 -15.67 36.39
CA SER A 53 -2.95 -16.47 37.15
C SER A 53 -2.66 -17.88 36.56
N GLY A 54 -3.06 -18.23 35.37
CA GLY A 54 -2.71 -19.50 34.70
C GLY A 54 -2.67 -19.39 33.18
N LYS A 55 -3.03 -18.22 32.65
CA LYS A 55 -3.17 -18.01 31.19
C LYS A 55 -1.97 -17.30 30.55
N ALA A 56 -0.92 -17.02 31.30
CA ALA A 56 0.27 -16.31 30.77
C ALA A 56 0.90 -17.05 29.59
N VAL A 57 1.00 -18.37 29.64
CA VAL A 57 1.51 -19.20 28.56
C VAL A 57 0.63 -19.13 27.31
N PHE A 58 -0.70 -19.07 27.48
CA PHE A 58 -1.65 -18.93 26.37
C PHE A 58 -1.46 -17.60 25.64
N TYR A 59 -1.31 -16.50 26.37
CA TYR A 59 -1.07 -15.19 25.77
C TYR A 59 0.30 -15.10 25.09
N LEU A 60 1.32 -15.72 25.69
CA LEU A 60 2.66 -15.79 25.10
C LEU A 60 2.66 -16.56 23.78
N LEU A 61 2.00 -17.73 23.76
CA LEU A 61 1.81 -18.49 22.52
C LEU A 61 0.99 -17.72 21.49
N GLY A 62 -0.07 -17.02 21.92
CA GLY A 62 -0.88 -16.14 21.07
C GLY A 62 -0.05 -15.04 20.42
N CYS A 63 0.84 -14.40 21.17
CA CYS A 63 1.78 -13.39 20.63
C CYS A 63 2.72 -13.99 19.58
N ILE A 64 3.27 -15.17 19.83
CA ILE A 64 4.17 -15.85 18.88
C ILE A 64 3.42 -16.20 17.59
N VAL A 65 2.21 -16.70 17.70
CA VAL A 65 1.36 -17.02 16.52
C VAL A 65 1.00 -15.74 15.75
N CYS A 66 0.57 -14.67 16.42
CA CYS A 66 0.29 -13.39 15.79
C CYS A 66 1.52 -12.85 15.05
N PHE A 67 2.69 -12.89 15.69
CA PHE A 67 3.94 -12.46 15.07
C PHE A 67 4.30 -13.29 13.84
N GLY A 68 4.16 -14.61 13.92
CA GLY A 68 4.36 -15.51 12.79
C GLY A 68 3.42 -15.21 11.61
N LEU A 69 2.14 -14.96 11.88
CA LEU A 69 1.15 -14.57 10.87
C LEU A 69 1.47 -13.22 10.24
N ILE A 70 1.90 -12.24 11.03
CA ILE A 70 2.33 -10.93 10.52
C ILE A 70 3.55 -11.07 9.61
N LEU A 71 4.56 -11.83 10.01
CA LEU A 71 5.74 -12.08 9.17
C LEU A 71 5.36 -12.75 7.86
N LEU A 72 4.48 -13.74 7.90
CA LEU A 72 4.03 -14.48 6.72
C LEU A 72 3.24 -13.59 5.76
N THR A 73 2.30 -12.79 6.27
CA THR A 73 1.52 -11.84 5.45
C THR A 73 2.40 -10.72 4.89
N THR A 74 3.38 -10.23 5.65
CA THR A 74 4.36 -9.24 5.20
C THR A 74 5.23 -9.80 4.08
N TRP A 75 5.67 -11.04 4.19
CA TRP A 75 6.45 -11.70 3.15
C TRP A 75 5.65 -11.85 1.84
N PHE A 76 4.38 -12.26 1.93
CA PHE A 76 3.49 -12.34 0.77
C PHE A 76 3.24 -10.96 0.14
N GLN A 77 3.02 -9.94 0.97
CA GLN A 77 2.83 -8.56 0.52
C GLN A 77 4.08 -8.04 -0.19
N TYR A 78 5.26 -8.25 0.40
CA TYR A 78 6.54 -7.84 -0.18
C TYR A 78 6.76 -8.47 -1.57
N ASN A 79 6.61 -9.78 -1.69
CA ASN A 79 6.77 -10.47 -2.96
C ASN A 79 5.72 -10.03 -4.00
N GLY A 80 4.47 -9.87 -3.60
CA GLY A 80 3.39 -9.44 -4.49
C GLY A 80 3.54 -8.01 -5.00
N THR A 81 4.12 -7.14 -4.19
CA THR A 81 4.20 -5.70 -4.48
C THR A 81 5.53 -5.35 -5.15
N TYR A 82 6.65 -5.66 -4.50
CA TYR A 82 7.96 -5.21 -4.96
C TYR A 82 8.51 -6.05 -6.11
N PHE A 83 8.51 -7.36 -5.99
CA PHE A 83 9.12 -8.23 -7.00
C PHE A 83 8.48 -8.06 -8.38
N THR A 84 7.14 -7.98 -8.43
CA THR A 84 6.41 -7.77 -9.68
C THR A 84 6.68 -6.39 -10.29
N THR A 85 6.75 -5.36 -9.45
CA THR A 85 6.96 -3.98 -9.91
C THR A 85 8.39 -3.75 -10.40
N TYR A 86 9.38 -4.29 -9.73
CA TYR A 86 10.79 -4.18 -10.19
C TYR A 86 11.01 -4.87 -11.53
N LYS A 87 10.41 -6.05 -11.75
CA LYS A 87 10.46 -6.73 -13.04
C LYS A 87 9.83 -5.87 -14.16
N GLU A 88 8.67 -5.30 -13.88
CA GLU A 88 7.96 -4.41 -14.82
C GLU A 88 8.73 -3.11 -15.09
N SER A 89 9.34 -2.52 -14.08
CA SER A 89 10.20 -1.32 -14.21
C SER A 89 11.39 -1.59 -15.13
N GLY A 90 12.05 -2.73 -14.98
CA GLY A 90 13.15 -3.14 -15.87
C GLY A 90 12.71 -3.24 -17.34
N ILE A 91 11.55 -3.86 -17.59
CA ILE A 91 10.98 -3.98 -18.94
C ILE A 91 10.68 -2.60 -19.54
N ARG A 92 10.12 -1.68 -18.75
CA ARG A 92 9.81 -0.30 -19.20
C ARG A 92 11.07 0.49 -19.54
N ARG A 93 12.10 0.42 -18.70
CA ARG A 93 13.40 1.08 -18.95
C ARG A 93 14.03 0.59 -20.24
N LEU A 94 13.98 -0.71 -20.50
CA LEU A 94 14.49 -1.31 -21.74
C LEU A 94 13.68 -0.86 -22.95
N ALA A 95 12.34 -0.90 -22.88
CA ALA A 95 11.47 -0.44 -23.94
C ALA A 95 11.65 1.04 -24.27
N LEU A 96 11.90 1.88 -23.24
CA LEU A 96 12.17 3.30 -23.41
C LEU A 96 13.53 3.53 -24.08
N ALA A 97 14.57 2.81 -23.67
CA ALA A 97 15.89 2.85 -24.31
C ALA A 97 15.84 2.43 -25.78
N GLU A 98 15.04 1.39 -26.11
CA GLU A 98 14.85 0.99 -27.51
C GLU A 98 14.12 2.04 -28.34
N ARG A 99 13.14 2.73 -27.76
CA ARG A 99 12.46 3.84 -28.46
C ARG A 99 13.40 5.02 -28.67
N LEU A 100 14.21 5.38 -27.70
CA LEU A 100 15.24 6.42 -27.83
C LEU A 100 16.22 6.08 -28.95
N ARG A 101 16.69 4.84 -29.03
CA ARG A 101 17.62 4.39 -30.09
C ARG A 101 17.04 4.57 -31.51
N LYS A 102 15.73 4.58 -31.68
CA LYS A 102 15.04 4.75 -32.97
C LYS A 102 14.83 6.22 -33.35
N LEU A 103 15.15 7.18 -32.49
CA LEU A 103 15.00 8.57 -32.77
C LEU A 103 16.11 9.07 -33.70
N PRO A 104 15.82 10.01 -34.61
CA PRO A 104 16.83 10.58 -35.51
C PRO A 104 17.88 11.39 -34.73
N LEU A 105 19.11 11.42 -35.24
CA LEU A 105 20.23 12.17 -34.64
C LEU A 105 19.93 13.66 -34.47
N SER A 106 19.08 14.23 -35.32
CA SER A 106 18.65 15.64 -35.20
C SER A 106 17.87 15.94 -33.92
N PHE A 107 17.26 14.92 -33.28
CA PHE A 107 16.60 15.07 -31.98
C PHE A 107 17.62 15.31 -30.86
N PHE A 108 18.73 14.56 -30.87
CA PHE A 108 19.81 14.65 -29.89
C PHE A 108 20.66 15.92 -30.02
N GLY A 109 20.71 16.55 -31.21
CA GLY A 109 21.38 17.81 -31.42
C GLY A 109 20.64 19.02 -30.85
N LYS A 110 19.36 18.91 -30.54
CA LYS A 110 18.52 19.98 -29.98
C LYS A 110 18.30 19.91 -28.48
N ARG A 111 18.64 18.81 -27.83
CA ARG A 111 18.47 18.59 -26.39
C ARG A 111 19.76 18.06 -25.78
N ASP A 112 20.04 18.50 -24.55
CA ASP A 112 21.13 17.92 -23.78
C ASP A 112 20.81 16.47 -23.43
N LEU A 113 21.68 15.57 -23.87
CA LEU A 113 21.53 14.12 -23.64
C LEU A 113 21.58 13.78 -22.14
N ALA A 114 22.38 14.54 -21.38
CA ALA A 114 22.50 14.35 -19.94
C ALA A 114 21.20 14.71 -19.22
N ASP A 115 20.59 15.84 -19.58
CA ASP A 115 19.31 16.28 -19.03
C ASP A 115 18.18 15.30 -19.38
N LEU A 116 18.11 14.84 -20.63
CA LEU A 116 17.13 13.87 -21.09
C LEU A 116 17.26 12.54 -20.32
N THR A 117 18.47 12.05 -20.13
CA THR A 117 18.72 10.80 -19.40
C THR A 117 18.37 10.95 -17.93
N SER A 118 18.70 12.06 -17.29
CA SER A 118 18.38 12.36 -15.90
C SER A 118 16.86 12.41 -15.68
N THR A 119 16.13 13.13 -16.55
CA THR A 119 14.67 13.22 -16.48
C THR A 119 14.00 11.86 -16.64
N ILE A 120 14.42 11.07 -17.63
CA ILE A 120 13.87 9.72 -17.87
C ILE A 120 14.11 8.80 -16.67
N MET A 121 15.32 8.86 -16.08
CA MET A 121 15.63 8.02 -14.90
C MET A 121 14.80 8.43 -13.69
N SER A 122 14.66 9.75 -13.44
CA SER A 122 13.82 10.29 -12.37
C SER A 122 12.35 9.91 -12.52
N ASP A 123 11.78 10.06 -13.72
CA ASP A 123 10.39 9.74 -13.99
C ASP A 123 10.12 8.22 -13.83
N CYS A 124 11.06 7.38 -14.28
CA CYS A 124 10.96 5.94 -14.07
C CYS A 124 11.01 5.56 -12.59
N GLU A 125 11.83 6.24 -11.78
CA GLU A 125 11.90 6.01 -10.33
C GLU A 125 10.60 6.41 -9.62
N VAL A 126 10.05 7.58 -9.95
CA VAL A 126 8.76 8.04 -9.41
C VAL A 126 7.64 7.07 -9.76
N LEU A 127 7.59 6.61 -11.01
CA LEU A 127 6.60 5.64 -11.45
C LEU A 127 6.75 4.29 -10.72
N GLU A 128 7.98 3.83 -10.52
CA GLU A 128 8.30 2.61 -9.79
C GLU A 128 7.83 2.71 -8.34
N LYS A 129 8.15 3.78 -7.62
CA LYS A 129 7.70 4.03 -6.24
C LYS A 129 6.17 4.11 -6.16
N THR A 130 5.54 4.76 -7.13
CA THR A 130 4.08 4.89 -7.18
C THR A 130 3.40 3.53 -7.35
N CYS A 131 3.87 2.73 -8.28
CA CYS A 131 3.28 1.41 -8.55
C CYS A 131 3.62 0.36 -7.48
N SER A 132 4.81 0.44 -6.85
CA SER A 132 5.23 -0.55 -5.85
C SER A 132 4.68 -0.28 -4.45
N HIS A 133 4.50 0.98 -4.08
CA HIS A 133 4.19 1.35 -2.70
C HIS A 133 2.88 2.14 -2.58
N PHE A 134 2.74 3.26 -3.34
CA PHE A 134 1.59 4.15 -3.13
C PHE A 134 0.27 3.54 -3.57
N ILE A 135 0.19 2.98 -4.78
CA ILE A 135 -1.06 2.40 -5.31
C ILE A 135 -1.53 1.20 -4.47
N PRO A 136 -0.71 0.16 -4.24
CA PRO A 136 -1.13 -0.98 -3.43
C PRO A 136 -1.44 -0.61 -1.98
N GLY A 137 -0.64 0.29 -1.39
CA GLY A 137 -0.86 0.76 -0.02
C GLY A 137 -2.17 1.52 0.13
N LEU A 138 -2.47 2.45 -0.78
CA LEU A 138 -3.69 3.27 -0.73
C LEU A 138 -4.94 2.42 -0.93
N PHE A 139 -4.98 1.61 -1.99
CA PHE A 139 -6.15 0.77 -2.25
C PHE A 139 -6.30 -0.36 -1.22
N GLY A 140 -5.19 -0.93 -0.76
CA GLY A 140 -5.19 -1.94 0.32
C GLY A 140 -5.74 -1.37 1.63
N SER A 141 -5.32 -0.15 2.01
CA SER A 141 -5.85 0.51 3.21
C SER A 141 -7.31 0.90 3.07
N LEU A 142 -7.76 1.36 1.90
CA LEU A 142 -9.17 1.65 1.65
C LEU A 142 -10.04 0.40 1.83
N ILE A 143 -9.64 -0.71 1.23
CA ILE A 143 -10.37 -1.98 1.35
C ILE A 143 -10.42 -2.43 2.81
N SER A 144 -9.29 -2.44 3.52
CA SER A 144 -9.24 -2.84 4.92
C SER A 144 -10.07 -1.92 5.82
N THR A 145 -10.02 -0.59 5.59
CA THR A 145 -10.82 0.38 6.34
C THR A 145 -12.32 0.13 6.15
N VAL A 146 -12.77 -0.14 4.93
CA VAL A 146 -14.19 -0.45 4.67
C VAL A 146 -14.60 -1.74 5.38
N ILE A 147 -13.78 -2.79 5.34
CA ILE A 147 -14.08 -4.06 6.02
C ILE A 147 -14.16 -3.87 7.53
N ILE A 148 -13.21 -3.14 8.11
CA ILE A 148 -13.19 -2.84 9.55
C ILE A 148 -14.37 -1.97 9.94
N ALA A 149 -14.71 -0.95 9.16
CA ALA A 149 -15.87 -0.10 9.38
C ALA A 149 -17.18 -0.91 9.40
N LEU A 150 -17.38 -1.78 8.41
CA LEU A 150 -18.55 -2.66 8.34
C LEU A 150 -18.63 -3.61 9.54
N SER A 151 -17.48 -4.18 9.94
CA SER A 151 -17.41 -5.04 11.13
C SER A 151 -17.77 -4.26 12.40
N LEU A 152 -17.27 -3.04 12.53
CA LEU A 152 -17.55 -2.19 13.69
C LEU A 152 -19.02 -1.75 13.75
N PHE A 153 -19.65 -1.45 12.60
CA PHE A 153 -21.08 -1.16 12.53
C PHE A 153 -21.95 -2.34 12.97
N ALA A 154 -21.52 -3.58 12.69
CA ALA A 154 -22.22 -4.77 13.12
C ALA A 154 -22.18 -4.99 14.64
N PHE A 155 -21.13 -4.50 15.32
CA PHE A 155 -20.98 -4.59 16.78
C PHE A 155 -21.66 -3.44 17.51
N ASP A 156 -21.31 -2.20 17.17
CA ASP A 156 -21.87 -1.00 17.79
C ASP A 156 -21.75 0.21 16.85
N TRP A 157 -22.89 0.70 16.38
CA TRP A 157 -22.95 1.82 15.44
C TRP A 157 -22.41 3.14 16.03
N ARG A 158 -22.50 3.33 17.36
CA ARG A 158 -21.99 4.53 18.04
C ARG A 158 -20.47 4.56 18.05
N MET A 159 -19.84 3.42 18.34
CA MET A 159 -18.40 3.26 18.28
C MET A 159 -17.88 3.41 16.84
N ALA A 160 -18.61 2.86 15.86
CA ALA A 160 -18.29 3.01 14.47
C ALA A 160 -18.27 4.47 14.01
N LEU A 161 -19.30 5.24 14.36
CA LEU A 161 -19.36 6.67 14.05
C LEU A 161 -18.22 7.45 14.69
N ALA A 162 -17.92 7.19 15.96
CA ALA A 162 -16.82 7.86 16.66
C ALA A 162 -15.45 7.55 16.00
N ALA A 163 -15.22 6.31 15.59
CA ALA A 163 -13.98 5.91 14.91
C ALA A 163 -13.87 6.51 13.51
N LEU A 164 -14.97 6.54 12.74
CA LEU A 164 -14.99 7.06 11.38
C LEU A 164 -14.93 8.58 11.32
N TRP A 165 -15.21 9.30 12.42
CA TRP A 165 -15.08 10.76 12.48
C TRP A 165 -13.67 11.27 12.15
N VAL A 166 -12.66 10.45 12.36
CA VAL A 166 -11.25 10.78 12.02
C VAL A 166 -11.07 10.95 10.51
N ILE A 167 -11.84 10.24 9.67
CA ILE A 167 -11.69 10.29 8.21
C ILE A 167 -11.99 11.68 7.63
N PRO A 168 -13.15 12.33 7.90
CA PRO A 168 -13.42 13.67 7.38
C PRO A 168 -12.43 14.71 7.91
N VAL A 169 -11.97 14.58 9.15
CA VAL A 169 -10.94 15.46 9.71
C VAL A 169 -9.62 15.31 8.96
N SER A 170 -9.18 14.08 8.69
CA SER A 170 -7.96 13.81 7.92
C SER A 170 -8.05 14.38 6.51
N ILE A 171 -9.18 14.21 5.83
CA ILE A 171 -9.40 14.76 4.49
C ILE A 171 -9.34 16.29 4.52
N ALA A 172 -9.96 16.93 5.52
CA ALA A 172 -9.92 18.38 5.67
C ALA A 172 -8.48 18.92 5.86
N ILE A 173 -7.67 18.23 6.67
CA ILE A 173 -6.25 18.56 6.89
C ILE A 173 -5.45 18.42 5.59
N VAL A 174 -5.62 17.31 4.86
CA VAL A 174 -4.90 17.07 3.60
C VAL A 174 -5.26 18.11 2.56
N LEU A 175 -6.56 18.42 2.38
CA LEU A 175 -7.00 19.45 1.44
C LEU A 175 -6.53 20.85 1.85
N GLY A 176 -6.48 21.14 3.14
CA GLY A 176 -5.92 22.39 3.66
C GLY A 176 -4.42 22.51 3.38
N SER A 177 -3.66 21.44 3.62
CA SER A 177 -2.22 21.38 3.33
C SER A 177 -1.92 21.54 1.83
N TYR A 178 -2.71 20.91 0.97
CA TYR A 178 -2.58 21.04 -0.48
C TYR A 178 -2.79 22.48 -0.95
N ARG A 179 -3.82 23.17 -0.43
CA ARG A 179 -4.08 24.58 -0.75
C ARG A 179 -2.97 25.53 -0.28
N VAL A 180 -2.33 25.21 0.84
CA VAL A 180 -1.18 26.01 1.33
C VAL A 180 0.04 25.80 0.44
N GLN A 181 0.29 24.58 -0.01
CA GLN A 181 1.40 24.26 -0.88
C GLN A 181 1.26 24.90 -2.26
N ASP A 182 0.04 24.92 -2.85
CA ASP A 182 -0.26 25.62 -4.12
C ASP A 182 -0.07 27.15 -4.05
N ARG A 183 -0.12 27.74 -2.86
CA ARG A 183 0.11 29.19 -2.69
C ARG A 183 1.59 29.57 -2.55
N ILE A 184 2.43 28.60 -2.26
CA ILE A 184 3.87 28.81 -2.00
C ILE A 184 4.71 28.54 -3.26
N GLN A 185 4.15 27.80 -4.23
CA GLN A 185 4.75 27.63 -5.58
C GLN A 185 4.30 28.74 -6.53
#